data_1fabac3fe144803b093dc55934227a38
#
_entry.id   1fabac3fe144803b093dc55934227a38
#
_cell.length_a   1.000
_cell.length_b   1.000
_cell.length_c   1.000
_cell.angle_alpha   90.00
_cell.angle_beta   90.00
_cell.angle_gamma   90.00
#
_symmetry.space_group_name_H-M   'P 1'
#
loop_
_entity.id
_entity.type
_entity.pdbx_description
1 polymer ?
#
loop_
_entity_poly.entity_id
_entity_poly.type
_entity_poly.pdbx_seq_one_letter_code
_entity_poly.pdbx_strand_id
1 'polypeptide(L)'
;MRSENLSLDQLLLDPNNYRLQDQADFVVCAPDRFHIDRVQAGTLQRMREESIRPLRDSIVSNGFLEIERIVVAPYEHADGKYLVIEGNRRVAALRQIRDEYNAGVDIPQTVVDRFEAVPCLVADDEGQDAYFREAIMGIRHVGGIKEWGGYQSAKLIADLHDQHDLDSTMISQRLGLSVLEVNRRYRAYKALQQMQDDEAFSDYAGAKLYPIFHEAVSLPIVRDWLGWNQNTFS
;
A
#
# COMPACT_ATOMS: atom_id res chain seq x y z
N MET A 1 12.23 -2.88 -21.67
CA MET A 1 10.95 -2.44 -21.05
C MET A 1 10.48 -1.14 -21.68
N ARG A 2 9.23 -1.04 -22.11
CA ARG A 2 8.62 0.18 -22.64
C ARG A 2 7.48 0.68 -21.77
N SER A 3 7.25 2.00 -21.77
CA SER A 3 6.12 2.61 -21.04
C SER A 3 4.89 2.58 -21.93
N GLU A 4 3.76 2.10 -21.42
CA GLU A 4 2.50 1.98 -22.18
C GLU A 4 1.31 2.19 -21.23
N ASN A 5 0.22 2.79 -21.74
CA ASN A 5 -1.04 2.88 -21.02
C ASN A 5 -1.94 1.73 -21.47
N LEU A 6 -2.40 0.93 -20.53
CA LEU A 6 -3.24 -0.23 -20.78
C LEU A 6 -4.57 -0.08 -20.04
N SER A 7 -5.67 -0.57 -20.62
CA SER A 7 -6.95 -0.62 -19.90
C SER A 7 -6.92 -1.70 -18.80
N LEU A 8 -7.75 -1.54 -17.78
CA LEU A 8 -7.89 -2.56 -16.74
C LEU A 8 -8.30 -3.92 -17.28
N ASP A 9 -9.01 -3.94 -18.41
CA ASP A 9 -9.45 -5.19 -19.04
C ASP A 9 -8.32 -5.94 -19.72
N GLN A 10 -7.25 -5.23 -20.13
CA GLN A 10 -6.05 -5.87 -20.68
C GLN A 10 -5.16 -6.50 -19.59
N LEU A 11 -5.29 -6.08 -18.32
CA LEU A 11 -4.42 -6.50 -17.23
C LEU A 11 -4.97 -7.76 -16.55
N LEU A 12 -4.22 -8.84 -16.55
CA LEU A 12 -4.53 -10.07 -15.82
C LEU A 12 -3.81 -10.09 -14.48
N LEU A 13 -4.57 -10.25 -13.39
CA LEU A 13 -3.98 -10.56 -12.08
C LEU A 13 -3.27 -11.91 -12.14
N ASP A 14 -2.15 -12.01 -11.44
CA ASP A 14 -1.39 -13.26 -11.32
C ASP A 14 -1.99 -14.18 -10.23
N PRO A 15 -2.64 -15.30 -10.61
CA PRO A 15 -3.20 -16.24 -9.63
C PRO A 15 -2.14 -16.91 -8.77
N ASN A 16 -0.89 -16.99 -9.26
CA ASN A 16 0.24 -17.62 -8.57
C ASN A 16 1.13 -16.59 -7.86
N ASN A 17 0.61 -15.40 -7.58
CA ASN A 17 1.35 -14.38 -6.87
C ASN A 17 1.82 -14.90 -5.50
N TYR A 18 3.10 -14.67 -5.15
CA TYR A 18 3.70 -15.15 -3.90
C TYR A 18 2.91 -14.71 -2.65
N ARG A 19 2.27 -13.56 -2.69
CA ARG A 19 1.43 -13.04 -1.59
C ARG A 19 0.20 -13.92 -1.30
N LEU A 20 -0.26 -14.70 -2.25
CA LEU A 20 -1.41 -15.58 -2.10
C LEU A 20 -1.03 -17.01 -1.66
N GLN A 21 0.25 -17.34 -1.68
CA GLN A 21 0.73 -18.71 -1.51
C GLN A 21 0.65 -19.23 -0.07
N ASP A 22 0.51 -18.34 0.92
CA ASP A 22 0.33 -18.70 2.33
C ASP A 22 -1.14 -18.89 2.73
N GLN A 23 -2.09 -18.63 1.83
CA GLN A 23 -3.50 -18.86 2.08
C GLN A 23 -3.82 -20.35 2.08
N ALA A 24 -4.66 -20.79 3.04
CA ALA A 24 -4.91 -22.22 3.28
C ALA A 24 -5.54 -22.98 2.09
N ASP A 25 -6.24 -22.26 1.20
CA ASP A 25 -6.91 -22.80 0.02
C ASP A 25 -6.16 -22.47 -1.29
N PHE A 26 -4.90 -22.05 -1.18
CA PHE A 26 -4.09 -21.74 -2.35
C PHE A 26 -3.83 -22.99 -3.19
N VAL A 27 -4.12 -22.89 -4.47
CA VAL A 27 -3.83 -23.92 -5.47
C VAL A 27 -3.14 -23.27 -6.66
N VAL A 28 -2.01 -23.82 -7.07
CA VAL A 28 -1.28 -23.34 -8.25
C VAL A 28 -2.15 -23.46 -9.48
N CYS A 29 -2.36 -22.34 -10.16
CA CYS A 29 -3.08 -22.27 -11.42
C CYS A 29 -2.15 -22.53 -12.60
N ALA A 30 -2.58 -23.32 -13.57
CA ALA A 30 -1.82 -23.53 -14.81
C ALA A 30 -1.75 -22.22 -15.61
N PRO A 31 -0.57 -21.84 -16.17
CA PRO A 31 -0.35 -20.56 -16.83
C PRO A 31 -1.32 -20.27 -17.99
N ASP A 32 -1.71 -21.28 -18.74
CA ASP A 32 -2.66 -21.19 -19.86
C ASP A 32 -4.10 -20.83 -19.43
N ARG A 33 -4.40 -20.84 -18.12
CA ARG A 33 -5.74 -20.61 -17.55
C ARG A 33 -5.90 -19.25 -16.88
N PHE A 34 -4.87 -18.41 -16.83
CA PHE A 34 -4.94 -17.15 -16.09
C PHE A 34 -6.00 -16.19 -16.63
N HIS A 35 -6.25 -16.22 -17.95
CA HIS A 35 -7.21 -15.34 -18.61
C HIS A 35 -8.70 -15.72 -18.36
N ILE A 36 -8.95 -16.87 -17.78
CA ILE A 36 -10.33 -17.36 -17.54
C ILE A 36 -11.00 -16.48 -16.47
N ASP A 37 -12.19 -15.98 -16.76
CA ASP A 37 -12.93 -15.04 -15.90
C ASP A 37 -13.08 -15.56 -14.45
N ARG A 38 -13.40 -16.83 -14.29
CA ARG A 38 -13.51 -17.44 -12.95
C ARG A 38 -12.18 -17.42 -12.19
N VAL A 39 -11.06 -17.62 -12.88
CA VAL A 39 -9.72 -17.54 -12.28
C VAL A 39 -9.43 -16.11 -11.86
N GLN A 40 -9.71 -15.13 -12.73
CA GLN A 40 -9.51 -13.72 -12.44
C GLN A 40 -10.40 -13.23 -11.28
N ALA A 41 -11.68 -13.64 -11.26
CA ALA A 41 -12.60 -13.31 -10.18
C ALA A 41 -12.13 -13.90 -8.82
N GLY A 42 -11.69 -15.16 -8.81
CA GLY A 42 -11.15 -15.81 -7.62
C GLY A 42 -9.84 -15.14 -7.14
N THR A 43 -8.97 -14.77 -8.07
CA THR A 43 -7.73 -14.04 -7.74
C THR A 43 -8.04 -12.66 -7.15
N LEU A 44 -8.97 -11.91 -7.73
CA LEU A 44 -9.40 -10.62 -7.21
C LEU A 44 -9.99 -10.76 -5.79
N GLN A 45 -10.81 -11.78 -5.54
CA GLN A 45 -11.37 -12.03 -4.22
C GLN A 45 -10.27 -12.29 -3.18
N ARG A 46 -9.30 -13.15 -3.49
CA ARG A 46 -8.16 -13.41 -2.60
C ARG A 46 -7.32 -12.17 -2.34
N MET A 47 -7.10 -11.33 -3.36
CA MET A 47 -6.38 -10.06 -3.19
C MET A 47 -7.15 -9.09 -2.27
N ARG A 48 -8.49 -9.12 -2.28
CA ARG A 48 -9.34 -8.32 -1.36
C ARG A 48 -9.17 -8.77 0.09
N GLU A 49 -9.04 -10.06 0.33
CA GLU A 49 -8.80 -10.64 1.66
C GLU A 49 -7.43 -10.24 2.21
N GLU A 50 -6.43 -10.02 1.36
CA GLU A 50 -5.11 -9.45 1.68
C GLU A 50 -5.12 -7.95 2.00
N SER A 51 -6.27 -7.41 2.36
CA SER A 51 -6.41 -6.00 2.79
C SER A 51 -5.90 -4.97 1.78
N ILE A 52 -6.53 -4.93 0.60
CA ILE A 52 -6.28 -3.85 -0.39
C ILE A 52 -7.01 -2.54 -0.03
N ARG A 53 -7.85 -2.55 1.01
CA ARG A 53 -8.66 -1.39 1.41
C ARG A 53 -7.84 -0.12 1.66
N PRO A 54 -6.73 -0.15 2.42
CA PRO A 54 -5.92 1.06 2.61
C PRO A 54 -5.36 1.62 1.29
N LEU A 55 -4.97 0.74 0.36
CA LEU A 55 -4.50 1.15 -0.96
C LEU A 55 -5.63 1.72 -1.82
N ARG A 56 -6.81 1.11 -1.77
CA ARG A 56 -8.03 1.62 -2.42
C ARG A 56 -8.37 3.02 -1.90
N ASP A 57 -8.38 3.24 -0.59
CA ASP A 57 -8.69 4.52 0.04
C ASP A 57 -7.66 5.59 -0.33
N SER A 58 -6.38 5.21 -0.37
CA SER A 58 -5.30 6.08 -0.83
C SER A 58 -5.46 6.50 -2.30
N ILE A 59 -5.82 5.56 -3.19
CA ILE A 59 -6.05 5.87 -4.61
C ILE A 59 -7.23 6.84 -4.78
N VAL A 60 -8.31 6.64 -4.05
CA VAL A 60 -9.48 7.53 -4.13
C VAL A 60 -9.16 8.93 -3.58
N SER A 61 -8.37 9.02 -2.49
CA SER A 61 -8.05 10.28 -1.84
C SER A 61 -6.95 11.10 -2.54
N ASN A 62 -5.95 10.43 -3.10
CA ASN A 62 -4.75 11.07 -3.66
C ASN A 62 -4.68 11.00 -5.19
N GLY A 63 -5.61 10.28 -5.84
CA GLY A 63 -5.46 9.85 -7.22
C GLY A 63 -4.52 8.64 -7.36
N PHE A 64 -4.46 8.11 -8.58
CA PHE A 64 -3.51 7.04 -8.91
C PHE A 64 -2.11 7.63 -9.11
N LEU A 65 -1.27 7.57 -8.09
CA LEU A 65 0.09 8.09 -8.14
C LEU A 65 1.01 7.12 -8.89
N GLU A 66 1.74 7.63 -9.90
CA GLU A 66 2.68 6.86 -10.73
C GLU A 66 4.07 6.66 -10.08
N ILE A 67 4.15 6.80 -8.75
CA ILE A 67 5.41 6.68 -7.99
C ILE A 67 6.02 5.29 -8.16
N GLU A 68 5.15 4.27 -8.19
CA GLU A 68 5.56 2.89 -8.46
C GLU A 68 4.80 2.37 -9.66
N ARG A 69 5.51 2.05 -10.73
CA ARG A 69 4.89 1.57 -11.96
C ARG A 69 4.45 0.11 -11.84
N ILE A 70 3.34 -0.20 -12.49
CA ILE A 70 2.89 -1.58 -12.66
C ILE A 70 3.77 -2.22 -13.73
N VAL A 71 4.38 -3.36 -13.44
CA VAL A 71 5.18 -4.13 -14.41
C VAL A 71 4.34 -5.28 -14.95
N VAL A 72 4.27 -5.37 -16.26
CA VAL A 72 3.48 -6.39 -16.95
C VAL A 72 4.29 -7.07 -18.04
N ALA A 73 3.92 -8.30 -18.39
CA ALA A 73 4.44 -9.00 -19.57
C ALA A 73 3.28 -9.36 -20.51
N PRO A 74 3.50 -9.39 -21.83
CA PRO A 74 2.53 -9.94 -22.77
C PRO A 74 2.12 -11.36 -22.34
N TYR A 75 0.84 -11.66 -22.46
CA TYR A 75 0.33 -12.98 -22.08
C TYR A 75 0.01 -13.81 -23.32
N GLU A 76 0.79 -14.87 -23.54
CA GLU A 76 0.78 -15.66 -24.79
C GLU A 76 -0.53 -16.43 -25.07
N HIS A 77 -1.35 -16.69 -24.01
CA HIS A 77 -2.57 -17.50 -24.16
C HIS A 77 -3.84 -16.67 -24.39
N ALA A 78 -3.73 -15.35 -24.50
CA ALA A 78 -4.86 -14.47 -24.87
C ALA A 78 -4.36 -13.16 -25.49
N ASP A 79 -4.72 -12.93 -26.76
CA ASP A 79 -4.32 -11.74 -27.51
C ASP A 79 -4.71 -10.43 -26.80
N GLY A 80 -3.79 -9.48 -26.78
CA GLY A 80 -4.01 -8.15 -26.19
C GLY A 80 -4.11 -8.15 -24.65
N LYS A 81 -3.80 -9.26 -23.99
CA LYS A 81 -3.74 -9.36 -22.52
C LYS A 81 -2.31 -9.32 -22.02
N TYR A 82 -2.16 -8.81 -20.80
CA TYR A 82 -0.87 -8.66 -20.13
C TYR A 82 -0.97 -9.23 -18.70
N LEU A 83 -0.03 -10.11 -18.34
CA LEU A 83 0.09 -10.61 -16.99
C LEU A 83 0.77 -9.57 -16.10
N VAL A 84 0.17 -9.24 -14.98
CA VAL A 84 0.77 -8.34 -13.98
C VAL A 84 1.82 -9.09 -13.19
N ILE A 85 3.09 -8.73 -13.40
CA ILE A 85 4.24 -9.26 -12.67
C ILE A 85 4.37 -8.53 -11.32
N GLU A 86 4.35 -7.18 -11.35
CA GLU A 86 4.40 -6.35 -10.14
C GLU A 86 3.28 -5.31 -10.17
N GLY A 87 2.67 -5.07 -9.00
CA GLY A 87 1.54 -4.14 -8.85
C GLY A 87 0.16 -4.81 -8.84
N ASN A 88 0.09 -6.13 -8.61
CA ASN A 88 -1.17 -6.88 -8.55
C ASN A 88 -2.18 -6.26 -7.57
N ARG A 89 -1.74 -5.80 -6.37
CA ARG A 89 -2.62 -5.14 -5.41
C ARG A 89 -3.21 -3.83 -5.95
N ARG A 90 -2.43 -3.05 -6.72
CA ARG A 90 -2.90 -1.80 -7.33
C ARG A 90 -3.94 -2.05 -8.41
N VAL A 91 -3.71 -3.05 -9.26
CA VAL A 91 -4.71 -3.47 -10.26
C VAL A 91 -5.97 -4.00 -9.58
N ALA A 92 -5.83 -4.79 -8.52
CA ALA A 92 -6.97 -5.27 -7.74
C ALA A 92 -7.76 -4.12 -7.08
N ALA A 93 -7.07 -3.12 -6.52
CA ALA A 93 -7.70 -1.92 -5.96
C ALA A 93 -8.45 -1.11 -7.03
N LEU A 94 -7.84 -0.87 -8.20
CA LEU A 94 -8.50 -0.19 -9.32
C LEU A 94 -9.73 -0.95 -9.82
N ARG A 95 -9.68 -2.28 -9.91
CA ARG A 95 -10.85 -3.10 -10.27
C ARG A 95 -11.95 -2.98 -9.22
N GLN A 96 -11.61 -2.98 -7.94
CA GLN A 96 -12.59 -2.77 -6.88
C GLN A 96 -13.23 -1.37 -6.98
N ILE A 97 -12.42 -0.31 -7.20
CA ILE A 97 -12.92 1.06 -7.36
C ILE A 97 -13.84 1.15 -8.59
N ARG A 98 -13.52 0.47 -9.69
CA ARG A 98 -14.39 0.39 -10.87
C ARG A 98 -15.71 -0.31 -10.57
N ASP A 99 -15.69 -1.41 -9.82
CA ASP A 99 -16.92 -2.09 -9.39
C ASP A 99 -17.80 -1.18 -8.55
N GLU A 100 -17.20 -0.42 -7.60
CA GLU A 100 -17.88 0.57 -6.77
C GLU A 100 -18.45 1.73 -7.59
N TYR A 101 -17.68 2.26 -8.55
CA TYR A 101 -18.15 3.28 -9.49
C TYR A 101 -19.36 2.81 -10.29
N ASN A 102 -19.29 1.59 -10.83
CA ASN A 102 -20.41 0.97 -11.57
C ASN A 102 -21.63 0.73 -10.68
N ALA A 103 -21.44 0.56 -9.37
CA ALA A 103 -22.52 0.49 -8.39
C ALA A 103 -23.05 1.85 -7.93
N GLY A 104 -22.54 2.96 -8.49
CA GLY A 104 -23.01 4.32 -8.23
C GLY A 104 -22.28 5.05 -7.09
N VAL A 105 -21.15 4.53 -6.63
CA VAL A 105 -20.30 5.26 -5.67
C VAL A 105 -19.61 6.43 -6.39
N ASP A 106 -19.60 7.58 -5.76
CA ASP A 106 -18.92 8.76 -6.29
C ASP A 106 -17.39 8.59 -6.21
N ILE A 107 -16.74 8.55 -7.37
CA ILE A 107 -15.30 8.37 -7.51
C ILE A 107 -14.73 9.55 -8.31
N PRO A 108 -13.61 10.16 -7.87
CA PRO A 108 -12.98 11.26 -8.60
C PRO A 108 -12.68 10.90 -10.06
N GLN A 109 -12.99 11.81 -10.99
CA GLN A 109 -12.83 11.58 -12.44
C GLN A 109 -11.39 11.19 -12.81
N THR A 110 -10.39 11.78 -12.12
CA THR A 110 -8.97 11.46 -12.32
C THR A 110 -8.62 10.00 -12.02
N VAL A 111 -9.42 9.32 -11.20
CA VAL A 111 -9.29 7.88 -10.91
C VAL A 111 -10.08 7.07 -11.94
N VAL A 112 -11.27 7.52 -12.32
CA VAL A 112 -12.11 6.88 -13.35
C VAL A 112 -11.37 6.82 -14.68
N ASP A 113 -10.68 7.89 -15.08
CA ASP A 113 -9.89 7.95 -16.31
C ASP A 113 -8.79 6.87 -16.35
N ARG A 114 -8.34 6.39 -15.20
CA ARG A 114 -7.33 5.33 -15.12
C ARG A 114 -7.87 3.94 -15.49
N PHE A 115 -9.17 3.74 -15.50
CA PHE A 115 -9.71 2.43 -15.90
C PHE A 115 -9.38 2.08 -17.35
N GLU A 116 -9.27 3.09 -18.22
CA GLU A 116 -8.92 2.94 -19.62
C GLU A 116 -7.43 3.20 -19.93
N ALA A 117 -6.68 3.79 -18.99
CA ALA A 117 -5.30 4.22 -19.20
C ALA A 117 -4.43 4.04 -17.96
N VAL A 118 -4.19 2.79 -17.56
CA VAL A 118 -3.29 2.44 -16.47
C VAL A 118 -1.85 2.52 -16.96
N PRO A 119 -0.98 3.37 -16.36
CA PRO A 119 0.41 3.46 -16.76
C PRO A 119 1.20 2.22 -16.33
N CYS A 120 1.72 1.50 -17.31
CA CYS A 120 2.45 0.25 -17.13
C CYS A 120 3.87 0.33 -17.71
N LEU A 121 4.75 -0.51 -17.18
CA LEU A 121 6.01 -0.91 -17.82
C LEU A 121 5.81 -2.30 -18.42
N VAL A 122 5.82 -2.37 -19.73
CA VAL A 122 5.73 -3.63 -20.47
C VAL A 122 7.14 -4.23 -20.57
N ALA A 123 7.32 -5.44 -20.06
CA ALA A 123 8.54 -6.21 -20.27
C ALA A 123 8.50 -6.81 -21.68
N ASP A 124 9.50 -6.48 -22.50
CA ASP A 124 9.63 -7.02 -23.84
C ASP A 124 10.16 -8.44 -23.80
N ASP A 125 9.74 -9.30 -24.74
CA ASP A 125 10.14 -10.72 -24.80
C ASP A 125 11.65 -10.92 -25.09
N GLU A 126 12.28 -9.92 -25.71
CA GLU A 126 13.72 -9.94 -26.01
C GLU A 126 14.55 -9.68 -24.77
N GLY A 127 14.79 -10.70 -23.97
CA GLY A 127 15.65 -10.66 -22.79
C GLY A 127 14.99 -11.04 -21.48
N GLN A 128 13.83 -11.65 -21.51
CA GLN A 128 13.27 -12.32 -20.35
C GLN A 128 14.11 -13.57 -20.07
N ASP A 129 15.09 -13.38 -19.19
CA ASP A 129 15.70 -14.50 -18.51
C ASP A 129 14.60 -15.34 -17.88
N ALA A 130 14.74 -16.66 -17.83
CA ALA A 130 13.76 -17.56 -17.20
C ALA A 130 13.40 -17.14 -15.75
N TYR A 131 14.25 -16.30 -15.14
CA TYR A 131 14.10 -15.79 -13.76
C TYR A 131 13.69 -14.30 -13.68
N PHE A 132 13.30 -13.68 -14.81
CA PHE A 132 12.97 -12.25 -14.82
C PHE A 132 11.88 -11.87 -13.81
N ARG A 133 10.84 -12.68 -13.75
CA ARG A 133 9.71 -12.49 -12.81
C ARG A 133 10.19 -12.59 -11.36
N GLU A 134 10.92 -13.65 -11.03
CA GLU A 134 11.48 -13.88 -9.70
C GLU A 134 12.49 -12.79 -9.32
N ALA A 135 13.29 -12.32 -10.28
CA ALA A 135 14.24 -11.23 -10.07
C ALA A 135 13.53 -9.91 -9.72
N ILE A 136 12.47 -9.53 -10.47
CA ILE A 136 11.68 -8.34 -10.16
C ILE A 136 11.03 -8.46 -8.78
N MET A 137 10.45 -9.62 -8.46
CA MET A 137 9.83 -9.87 -7.15
C MET A 137 10.88 -9.84 -6.03
N GLY A 138 12.04 -10.45 -6.24
CA GLY A 138 13.14 -10.46 -5.28
C GLY A 138 13.70 -9.07 -5.00
N ILE A 139 13.96 -8.28 -6.04
CA ILE A 139 14.44 -6.90 -5.90
C ILE A 139 13.45 -6.05 -5.11
N ARG A 140 12.14 -6.23 -5.35
CA ARG A 140 11.08 -5.42 -4.71
C ARG A 140 10.76 -5.85 -3.28
N HIS A 141 10.71 -7.15 -3.02
CA HIS A 141 10.14 -7.68 -1.78
C HIS A 141 11.15 -8.34 -0.84
N VAL A 142 12.31 -8.77 -1.36
CA VAL A 142 13.38 -9.38 -0.55
C VAL A 142 14.53 -8.39 -0.33
N GLY A 143 15.01 -7.74 -1.41
CA GLY A 143 16.10 -6.77 -1.35
C GLY A 143 15.66 -5.32 -1.13
N GLY A 144 14.36 -5.06 -1.08
CA GLY A 144 13.53 -3.86 -1.08
C GLY A 144 14.15 -2.48 -0.84
N ILE A 145 13.39 -1.45 -1.20
CA ILE A 145 13.67 -0.06 -0.76
C ILE A 145 13.66 -0.08 0.77
N LYS A 146 14.76 0.37 1.38
CA LYS A 146 14.86 0.47 2.84
C LYS A 146 13.71 1.33 3.35
N GLU A 147 12.77 0.72 4.04
CA GLU A 147 11.66 1.45 4.66
C GLU A 147 12.19 2.52 5.60
N TRP A 148 11.50 3.64 5.65
CA TRP A 148 11.78 4.65 6.67
C TRP A 148 11.62 4.05 8.05
N GLY A 149 12.54 4.36 8.96
CA GLY A 149 12.41 3.96 10.35
C GLY A 149 11.14 4.55 10.97
N GLY A 150 10.70 3.94 12.07
CA GLY A 150 9.49 4.36 12.76
C GLY A 150 9.48 5.85 13.13
N TYR A 151 10.62 6.41 13.54
CA TYR A 151 10.76 7.82 13.87
C TYR A 151 10.45 8.75 12.69
N GLN A 152 11.04 8.48 11.50
CA GLN A 152 10.82 9.30 10.31
C GLN A 152 9.37 9.26 9.84
N SER A 153 8.75 8.07 9.87
CA SER A 153 7.33 7.92 9.55
C SER A 153 6.42 8.67 10.53
N ALA A 154 6.77 8.64 11.82
CA ALA A 154 6.02 9.34 12.85
C ALA A 154 6.19 10.86 12.75
N LYS A 155 7.41 11.33 12.41
CA LYS A 155 7.66 12.73 12.15
C LYS A 155 6.83 13.26 10.97
N LEU A 156 6.76 12.51 9.85
CA LEU A 156 5.93 12.87 8.72
C LEU A 156 4.45 13.01 9.12
N ILE A 157 3.94 12.07 9.93
CA ILE A 157 2.56 12.13 10.43
C ILE A 157 2.34 13.37 11.31
N ALA A 158 3.30 13.70 12.17
CA ALA A 158 3.22 14.91 13.00
C ALA A 158 3.26 16.19 12.14
N ASP A 159 4.13 16.24 11.15
CA ASP A 159 4.20 17.38 10.23
C ASP A 159 2.88 17.56 9.44
N LEU A 160 2.25 16.47 8.99
CA LEU A 160 0.95 16.51 8.31
C LEU A 160 -0.17 16.99 9.25
N HIS A 161 -0.15 16.58 10.51
CA HIS A 161 -1.12 16.98 11.52
C HIS A 161 -0.93 18.42 11.96
N ASP A 162 0.30 18.76 12.39
CA ASP A 162 0.58 20.04 13.09
C ASP A 162 0.78 21.22 12.13
N GLN A 163 1.30 20.99 10.91
CA GLN A 163 1.59 22.07 9.94
C GLN A 163 0.52 22.20 8.85
N HIS A 164 -0.20 21.12 8.56
CA HIS A 164 -1.20 21.09 7.48
C HIS A 164 -2.63 20.88 7.99
N ASP A 165 -2.85 20.87 9.30
CA ASP A 165 -4.16 20.73 9.95
C ASP A 165 -4.97 19.51 9.49
N LEU A 166 -4.26 18.41 9.09
CA LEU A 166 -4.92 17.19 8.68
C LEU A 166 -5.30 16.35 9.91
N ASP A 167 -6.55 15.93 10.01
CA ASP A 167 -6.96 14.99 11.05
C ASP A 167 -6.44 13.56 10.79
N SER A 168 -6.51 12.71 11.80
CA SER A 168 -6.01 11.34 11.73
C SER A 168 -6.72 10.49 10.67
N THR A 169 -7.96 10.80 10.34
CA THR A 169 -8.73 10.10 9.31
C THR A 169 -8.22 10.48 7.92
N MET A 170 -8.00 11.77 7.68
CA MET A 170 -7.43 12.27 6.42
C MET A 170 -6.01 11.73 6.20
N ILE A 171 -5.18 11.73 7.24
CA ILE A 171 -3.81 11.16 7.18
C ILE A 171 -3.86 9.65 6.91
N SER A 172 -4.75 8.93 7.59
CA SER A 172 -5.00 7.50 7.40
C SER A 172 -5.32 7.18 5.93
N GLN A 173 -6.27 7.90 5.34
CA GLN A 173 -6.66 7.72 3.95
C GLN A 173 -5.52 8.02 2.97
N ARG A 174 -4.76 9.10 3.20
CA ARG A 174 -3.66 9.52 2.32
C ARG A 174 -2.46 8.57 2.37
N LEU A 175 -2.11 8.07 3.57
CA LEU A 175 -0.93 7.22 3.75
C LEU A 175 -1.22 5.71 3.66
N GLY A 176 -2.50 5.32 3.58
CA GLY A 176 -2.90 3.91 3.57
C GLY A 176 -2.64 3.19 4.89
N LEU A 177 -2.66 3.93 6.02
CA LEU A 177 -2.50 3.40 7.36
C LEU A 177 -3.86 3.29 8.06
N SER A 178 -3.97 2.51 9.14
CA SER A 178 -5.15 2.59 10.00
C SER A 178 -5.12 3.88 10.83
N VAL A 179 -6.31 4.43 11.17
CA VAL A 179 -6.43 5.59 12.07
C VAL A 179 -5.77 5.31 13.42
N LEU A 180 -5.87 4.06 13.90
CA LEU A 180 -5.23 3.62 15.13
C LEU A 180 -3.70 3.75 15.05
N GLU A 181 -3.10 3.33 13.93
CA GLU A 181 -1.66 3.39 13.72
C GLU A 181 -1.18 4.85 13.54
N VAL A 182 -1.93 5.68 12.82
CA VAL A 182 -1.66 7.13 12.72
C VAL A 182 -1.60 7.76 14.10
N ASN A 183 -2.65 7.55 14.92
CA ASN A 183 -2.72 8.07 16.27
C ASN A 183 -1.60 7.55 17.17
N ARG A 184 -1.26 6.26 17.07
CA ARG A 184 -0.18 5.65 17.85
C ARG A 184 1.17 6.28 17.52
N ARG A 185 1.48 6.42 16.23
CA ARG A 185 2.73 7.04 15.77
C ARG A 185 2.83 8.51 16.15
N TYR A 186 1.74 9.26 15.98
CA TYR A 186 1.67 10.67 16.38
C TYR A 186 1.96 10.85 17.85
N ARG A 187 1.26 10.11 18.72
CA ARG A 187 1.44 10.17 20.19
C ARG A 187 2.88 9.83 20.60
N ALA A 188 3.43 8.76 20.03
CA ALA A 188 4.80 8.35 20.34
C ALA A 188 5.81 9.44 19.96
N TYR A 189 5.60 10.11 18.84
CA TYR A 189 6.45 11.21 18.40
C TYR A 189 6.32 12.42 19.33
N LYS A 190 5.09 12.83 19.67
CA LYS A 190 4.83 13.96 20.59
C LYS A 190 5.41 13.69 21.98
N ALA A 191 5.27 12.47 22.51
CA ALA A 191 5.86 12.09 23.80
C ALA A 191 7.41 12.16 23.77
N LEU A 192 8.04 11.73 22.66
CA LEU A 192 9.49 11.90 22.48
C LEU A 192 9.88 13.37 22.35
N GLN A 193 9.10 14.20 21.63
CA GLN A 193 9.31 15.65 21.55
C GLN A 193 9.24 16.29 22.95
N GLN A 194 8.25 15.94 23.75
CA GLN A 194 8.13 16.45 25.12
C GLN A 194 9.39 16.15 25.94
N MET A 195 9.98 14.95 25.81
CA MET A 195 11.25 14.63 26.43
C MET A 195 12.41 15.45 25.85
N GLN A 196 12.39 15.76 24.54
CA GLN A 196 13.41 16.60 23.91
C GLN A 196 13.36 18.06 24.39
N ASP A 197 12.16 18.54 24.73
CA ASP A 197 11.95 19.91 25.21
C ASP A 197 12.22 20.06 26.72
N ASP A 198 12.40 18.96 27.43
CA ASP A 198 12.70 18.95 28.87
C ASP A 198 14.21 19.13 29.10
N GLU A 199 14.62 20.20 29.78
CA GLU A 199 16.02 20.54 30.02
C GLU A 199 16.80 19.42 30.73
N ALA A 200 16.13 18.61 31.57
CA ALA A 200 16.78 17.52 32.31
C ALA A 200 17.04 16.27 31.45
N PHE A 201 16.27 16.08 30.35
CA PHE A 201 16.27 14.85 29.58
C PHE A 201 16.63 15.05 28.10
N SER A 202 16.72 16.27 27.60
CA SER A 202 16.97 16.61 26.19
C SER A 202 18.19 15.90 25.59
N ASP A 203 19.29 15.82 26.36
CA ASP A 203 20.54 15.17 25.92
C ASP A 203 20.37 13.66 25.63
N TYR A 204 19.36 13.04 26.23
CA TYR A 204 19.07 11.61 26.08
C TYR A 204 17.97 11.33 25.06
N ALA A 205 17.18 12.33 24.67
CA ALA A 205 15.97 12.20 23.86
C ALA A 205 16.24 12.09 22.35
N GLY A 206 17.06 11.13 21.95
CA GLY A 206 17.38 10.89 20.54
C GLY A 206 16.33 10.04 19.79
N ALA A 207 16.30 10.13 18.46
CA ALA A 207 15.42 9.36 17.59
C ALA A 207 15.46 7.83 17.82
N LYS A 208 16.56 7.33 18.37
CA LYS A 208 16.73 5.90 18.74
C LYS A 208 15.79 5.44 19.86
N LEU A 209 15.24 6.36 20.65
CA LEU A 209 14.27 6.04 21.69
C LEU A 209 12.83 5.88 21.15
N TYR A 210 12.57 6.31 19.93
CA TYR A 210 11.22 6.25 19.36
C TYR A 210 10.53 4.88 19.51
N PRO A 211 11.18 3.72 19.25
CA PRO A 211 10.54 2.42 19.43
C PRO A 211 10.02 2.19 20.85
N ILE A 212 10.73 2.69 21.88
CA ILE A 212 10.33 2.59 23.28
C ILE A 212 9.07 3.42 23.51
N PHE A 213 9.03 4.67 23.03
CA PHE A 213 7.84 5.52 23.13
C PHE A 213 6.65 4.92 22.36
N HIS A 214 6.90 4.40 21.16
CA HIS A 214 5.87 3.76 20.34
C HIS A 214 5.24 2.55 21.04
N GLU A 215 6.02 1.77 21.76
CA GLU A 215 5.50 0.66 22.57
C GLU A 215 4.79 1.17 23.82
N ALA A 216 5.39 2.09 24.55
CA ALA A 216 4.84 2.64 25.80
C ALA A 216 3.44 3.26 25.60
N VAL A 217 3.24 4.12 24.60
CA VAL A 217 1.94 4.77 24.36
C VAL A 217 0.86 3.80 23.86
N SER A 218 1.23 2.58 23.47
CA SER A 218 0.27 1.54 23.09
C SER A 218 -0.36 0.85 24.31
N LEU A 219 0.33 0.85 25.46
CA LEU A 219 -0.11 0.19 26.68
C LEU A 219 -1.12 1.05 27.45
N PRO A 220 -2.34 0.55 27.73
CA PRO A 220 -3.35 1.31 28.47
C PRO A 220 -2.84 1.80 29.83
N ILE A 221 -2.17 0.94 30.58
CA ILE A 221 -1.65 1.26 31.92
C ILE A 221 -0.64 2.41 31.90
N VAL A 222 0.18 2.53 30.84
CA VAL A 222 1.15 3.62 30.70
C VAL A 222 0.42 4.91 30.34
N ARG A 223 -0.58 4.86 29.49
CA ARG A 223 -1.42 6.03 29.15
C ARG A 223 -2.15 6.57 30.39
N ASP A 224 -2.74 5.67 31.17
CA ASP A 224 -3.43 6.03 32.42
C ASP A 224 -2.46 6.64 33.44
N TRP A 225 -1.26 6.08 33.57
CA TRP A 225 -0.20 6.60 34.44
C TRP A 225 0.31 7.98 34.00
N LEU A 226 0.44 8.21 32.68
CA LEU A 226 0.83 9.50 32.10
C LEU A 226 -0.29 10.56 32.19
N GLY A 227 -1.51 10.17 32.60
CA GLY A 227 -2.67 11.06 32.60
C GLY A 227 -3.11 11.47 31.22
N TRP A 228 -2.80 10.68 30.21
CA TRP A 228 -3.02 11.00 28.81
C TRP A 228 -4.51 11.15 28.46
N ASN A 229 -4.89 12.34 28.04
CA ASN A 229 -6.26 12.58 27.56
C ASN A 229 -6.39 12.19 26.08
N GLN A 230 -7.22 11.18 25.81
CA GLN A 230 -7.41 10.66 24.45
C GLN A 230 -8.07 11.69 23.50
N ASN A 231 -8.77 12.70 24.03
CA ASN A 231 -9.49 13.68 23.23
C ASN A 231 -8.64 14.93 22.91
N THR A 232 -7.66 15.25 23.74
CA THR A 232 -6.81 16.45 23.58
C THR A 232 -5.40 16.13 23.15
N PHE A 233 -5.02 14.86 23.10
CA PHE A 233 -3.66 14.39 22.80
C PHE A 233 -2.59 14.93 23.76
N SER A 234 -2.97 15.36 24.96
CA SER A 234 -2.09 15.89 26.02
C SER A 234 -2.22 15.11 27.31
#